data_e1614c1d4876bd879bb5837d855ad532
#
_entry.id   e1614c1d4876bd879bb5837d855ad532
#
_cell.length_a   1.000
_cell.length_b   1.000
_cell.length_c   1.000
_cell.angle_alpha   90.00
_cell.angle_beta   90.00
_cell.angle_gamma   90.00
#
_symmetry.space_group_name_H-M   'P 1'
#
loop_
_entity.id
_entity.type
_entity.pdbx_description
1 polymer ?
#
loop_
_entity_poly.entity_id
_entity_poly.type
_entity_poly.pdbx_seq_one_letter_code
_entity_poly.pdbx_strand_id
1 'polypeptide(L)' 'MKGQKISDRYQIIKSIGEGGMANVYLAYDTILDRNVAVKV' A
#
# COMPACT_ATOMS: atom_id res chain seq x y z
N MET A 1 -6.15 -9.44 7.94
CA MET A 1 -6.45 -8.28 8.73
C MET A 1 -6.44 -7.03 7.90
N LYS A 2 -7.45 -6.25 8.00
CA LYS A 2 -7.54 -5.04 7.23
C LYS A 2 -6.75 -3.94 7.85
N GLY A 3 -6.40 -2.95 7.08
CA GLY A 3 -5.68 -1.83 7.62
C GLY A 3 -4.27 -2.15 8.02
N GLN A 4 -3.70 -3.18 7.42
CA GLN A 4 -2.35 -3.56 7.75
C GLN A 4 -1.41 -2.42 7.39
N LYS A 5 -0.47 -2.15 8.26
CA LYS A 5 0.46 -1.05 8.05
C LYS A 5 1.83 -1.56 7.70
N ILE A 6 2.51 -0.82 6.87
CA ILE A 6 3.90 -1.06 6.55
C ILE A 6 4.71 0.01 7.22
N SER A 7 5.46 -0.35 8.23
CA SER A 7 6.34 0.56 9.00
C SER A 7 5.62 1.76 9.54
N ASP A 8 4.49 1.64 10.08
CA ASP A 8 3.80 2.76 10.74
C ASP A 8 3.54 3.96 9.85
N ARG A 9 4.08 3.99 8.66
CA ARG A 9 3.89 5.13 7.80
C ARG A 9 2.84 4.88 6.74
N TYR A 10 2.83 3.68 6.18
CA TYR A 10 1.93 3.36 5.08
C TYR A 10 0.84 2.44 5.56
N GLN A 11 -0.37 2.76 5.22
CA GLN A 11 -1.51 1.94 5.57
C GLN A 11 -2.08 1.35 4.29
N ILE A 12 -2.10 0.03 4.19
CA ILE A 12 -2.54 -0.64 2.98
C ILE A 12 -4.03 -0.44 2.79
N ILE A 13 -4.42 -0.02 1.60
CA ILE A 13 -5.81 0.16 1.27
C ILE A 13 -6.33 -1.03 0.48
N LYS A 14 -5.63 -1.39 -0.60
CA LYS A 14 -6.05 -2.52 -1.39
C LYS A 14 -4.92 -2.94 -2.32
N SER A 15 -5.07 -4.11 -2.89
CA SER A 15 -4.11 -4.63 -3.86
C SER A 15 -4.52 -4.16 -5.24
N ILE A 16 -3.59 -3.63 -6.00
CA ILE A 16 -3.90 -3.12 -7.32
C ILE A 16 -3.05 -3.74 -8.41
N GLY A 17 -2.08 -4.57 -8.07
CA GLY A 17 -1.23 -5.19 -9.07
C GLY A 17 -1.88 -6.43 -9.64
N GLU A 18 -1.80 -6.61 -10.93
CA GLU A 18 -2.41 -7.76 -11.56
C GLU A 18 -1.49 -8.51 -12.48
N GLY A 19 -0.33 -8.14 -12.61
CA GLY A 19 0.53 -8.78 -13.57
C GLY A 19 1.00 -10.15 -13.17
N GLY A 20 0.83 -10.51 -11.96
CA GLY A 20 1.34 -11.78 -11.51
C GLY A 20 2.83 -11.79 -11.32
N MET A 21 3.49 -10.73 -11.67
CA MET A 21 4.92 -10.65 -11.52
C MET A 21 5.30 -9.95 -10.26
N ALA A 22 4.48 -9.07 -9.76
CA ALA A 22 4.79 -8.31 -8.57
C ALA A 22 3.51 -7.94 -7.88
N ASN A 23 3.60 -7.75 -6.60
CA ASN A 23 2.46 -7.33 -5.82
C ASN A 23 2.55 -5.84 -5.61
N VAL A 24 1.55 -5.12 -6.08
CA VAL A 24 1.50 -3.68 -5.93
C VAL A 24 0.26 -3.35 -5.12
N TYR A 25 0.42 -2.53 -4.12
CA TYR A 25 -0.67 -2.16 -3.24
C TYR A 25 -0.87 -0.66 -3.24
N LEU A 26 -2.13 -0.27 -3.13
CA LEU A 26 -2.45 1.13 -2.90
C LEU A 26 -2.39 1.34 -1.40
N ALA A 27 -1.65 2.33 -0.99
CA ALA A 27 -1.48 2.61 0.43
C ALA A 27 -1.65 4.10 0.68
N TYR A 28 -1.95 4.42 1.92
CA TYR A 28 -2.07 5.80 2.34
C TYR A 28 -0.80 6.17 3.12
N ASP A 29 -0.14 7.23 2.69
CA ASP A 29 1.05 7.72 3.36
C ASP A 29 0.61 8.67 4.47
N THR A 30 0.74 8.22 5.70
CA THR A 30 0.24 9.00 6.82
C THR A 30 1.09 10.23 7.11
N ILE A 31 2.30 10.25 6.62
CA ILE A 31 3.16 11.40 6.84
C ILE A 31 2.91 12.47 5.80
N LEU A 32 2.82 12.08 4.54
CA LEU A 32 2.56 13.03 3.47
C LEU A 32 1.07 13.25 3.24
N ASP A 33 0.24 12.46 3.90
CA ASP A 33 -1.21 12.60 3.79
C ASP A 33 -1.67 12.45 2.35
N ARG A 34 -1.26 11.37 1.70
CA ARG A 34 -1.62 11.13 0.31
C ARG A 34 -1.51 9.65 0.01
N ASN A 35 -2.17 9.24 -1.06
CA ASN A 35 -2.10 7.85 -1.51
C ASN A 35 -0.85 7.61 -2.32
N VAL A 36 -0.29 6.42 -2.16
CA VAL A 36 0.91 6.05 -2.90
C VAL A 36 0.78 4.60 -3.32
N ALA A 37 1.57 4.21 -4.29
CA ALA A 37 1.64 2.83 -4.72
C ALA A 37 2.88 2.19 -4.09
N VAL A 38 2.69 1.03 -3.51
CA VAL A 38 3.79 0.33 -2.85
C VAL A 38 3.99 -1.00 -3.56
N LYS A 39 5.20 -1.22 -4.03
CA LYS A 39 5.53 -2.46 -4.71
C LYS A 39 6.30 -3.36 -3.76
N VAL A 40 5.86 -4.57 -3.67
CA VAL A 40 6.46 -5.54 -2.75
C VAL A 40 7.19 -6.62 -3.50
#